data_337e0cbd95eb651d9beee1fe9001d2aa
#
_entry.id   337e0cbd95eb651d9beee1fe9001d2aa
#
_cell.length_a   1.000
_cell.length_b   1.000
_cell.length_c   1.000
_cell.angle_alpha   90.00
_cell.angle_beta   90.00
_cell.angle_gamma   90.00
#
_symmetry.space_group_name_H-M   'P 1'
#
loop_
_entity.id
_entity.type
_entity.pdbx_description
1 polymer ?
#
loop_
_entity_poly.entity_id
_entity_poly.type
_entity_poly.pdbx_seq_one_letter_code
_entity_poly.pdbx_strand_id
1 'polypeptide(L)'
;AVAGRRRYARRAPDRADYPGTEDVHAAAYGPEASNPYAHPGRPAPPQNPYPPEDAWQDEESDQMPMYEERPPIPWLGIGVFAAAFIAVALWLMQLTFTSQTDQVIRARKESSEALRNNHPYRYEELIKREAENNNLHPAFVAAIVLNESSFNPSAESNVGARGLMQVMDGTARFVYEKKNATLDGYDFDALYVAETNVEFGCWYLSYLSERFRGDPVLMAAGYHAGPNEVQNWLNDSTYSADNLTLEIENMKDGPTKQYATRVLRDYAIYKKLYFESTEGNS
;
A
#
# COMPACT_ATOMS: atom_id res chain seq x y z
N ALA A 1 -7.63 -50.15 18.16
CA ALA A 1 -8.81 -49.33 18.43
C ALA A 1 -8.64 -47.99 17.72
N VAL A 2 -9.45 -47.79 16.67
CA VAL A 2 -9.40 -46.64 15.76
C VAL A 2 -10.29 -45.55 16.36
N ALA A 3 -9.73 -44.41 16.72
CA ALA A 3 -10.49 -43.23 17.15
C ALA A 3 -10.74 -42.28 15.98
N GLY A 4 -12.02 -42.10 15.66
CA GLY A 4 -12.49 -41.36 14.51
C GLY A 4 -12.30 -39.84 14.64
N ARG A 5 -11.82 -39.24 13.58
CA ARG A 5 -11.79 -37.78 13.39
C ARG A 5 -13.20 -37.28 13.06
N ARG A 6 -13.80 -36.50 13.94
CA ARG A 6 -15.02 -35.75 13.63
C ARG A 6 -14.64 -34.48 12.82
N ARG A 7 -15.05 -34.43 11.56
CA ARG A 7 -15.03 -33.25 10.73
C ARG A 7 -16.21 -32.36 11.12
N TYR A 8 -15.95 -31.16 11.59
CA TYR A 8 -16.95 -30.10 11.69
C TYR A 8 -17.09 -29.41 10.34
N ALA A 9 -18.17 -29.71 9.62
CA ALA A 9 -18.59 -28.96 8.45
C ALA A 9 -19.27 -27.66 8.94
N ARG A 10 -18.67 -26.51 8.66
CA ARG A 10 -19.32 -25.21 8.83
C ARG A 10 -20.26 -24.97 7.66
N ARG A 11 -21.54 -24.88 7.96
CA ARG A 11 -22.62 -24.50 7.06
C ARG A 11 -22.51 -22.98 6.83
N ALA A 12 -22.49 -22.54 5.56
CA ALA A 12 -22.59 -21.15 5.18
C ALA A 12 -24.00 -20.61 5.48
N PRO A 13 -24.17 -19.37 5.94
CA PRO A 13 -25.50 -18.77 6.08
C PRO A 13 -26.08 -18.36 4.72
N ASP A 14 -27.37 -18.62 4.56
CA ASP A 14 -28.20 -18.29 3.41
C ASP A 14 -28.26 -16.78 3.14
N ARG A 15 -28.26 -16.45 1.85
CA ARG A 15 -28.61 -15.12 1.33
C ARG A 15 -30.09 -14.86 1.61
N ALA A 16 -30.38 -13.86 2.41
CA ALA A 16 -31.71 -13.26 2.52
C ALA A 16 -31.65 -11.79 2.10
N ASP A 17 -32.32 -11.52 1.00
CA ASP A 17 -33.10 -10.35 0.62
C ASP A 17 -32.60 -8.94 0.95
N TYR A 18 -32.06 -8.27 -0.10
CA TYR A 18 -32.10 -6.82 -0.22
C TYR A 18 -33.27 -6.43 -1.14
N PRO A 19 -34.18 -5.53 -0.72
CA PRO A 19 -35.23 -5.00 -1.58
C PRO A 19 -34.67 -4.04 -2.63
N GLY A 20 -35.29 -4.08 -3.81
CA GLY A 20 -34.90 -3.44 -5.03
C GLY A 20 -34.83 -1.92 -4.98
N THR A 21 -33.89 -1.37 -5.73
CA THR A 21 -33.86 0.01 -6.16
C THR A 21 -34.78 0.18 -7.36
N GLU A 22 -35.99 0.67 -7.15
CA GLU A 22 -36.83 1.25 -8.22
C GLU A 22 -36.72 2.77 -8.20
N ASP A 23 -36.44 3.30 -9.37
CA ASP A 23 -36.79 4.57 -9.97
C ASP A 23 -36.90 5.84 -9.11
N VAL A 24 -35.87 6.69 -9.19
CA VAL A 24 -35.97 8.12 -8.96
C VAL A 24 -35.34 8.91 -10.12
N HIS A 25 -35.97 8.84 -11.31
CA HIS A 25 -35.74 9.79 -12.39
C HIS A 25 -37.04 10.10 -13.10
N ALA A 26 -37.84 11.03 -12.54
CA ALA A 26 -38.79 11.89 -13.27
C ALA A 26 -39.50 12.84 -12.30
N ALA A 27 -39.03 14.05 -12.19
CA ALA A 27 -39.82 15.27 -11.96
C ALA A 27 -38.90 16.43 -11.55
N ALA A 28 -38.61 17.30 -12.48
CA ALA A 28 -38.51 18.75 -12.27
C ALA A 28 -37.85 19.46 -13.47
N TYR A 29 -38.57 19.69 -14.53
CA TYR A 29 -38.35 20.89 -15.36
C TYR A 29 -39.73 21.39 -15.83
N GLY A 30 -40.27 22.34 -15.08
CA GLY A 30 -41.34 23.20 -15.52
C GLY A 30 -40.81 24.32 -16.42
N PRO A 31 -41.67 24.94 -17.27
CA PRO A 31 -41.26 25.95 -18.25
C PRO A 31 -41.16 27.33 -17.61
N GLU A 32 -40.38 28.22 -18.27
CA GLU A 32 -40.25 29.64 -18.03
C GLU A 32 -39.22 30.11 -17.00
N ALA A 33 -38.02 30.39 -17.55
CA ALA A 33 -37.20 31.51 -17.08
C ALA A 33 -36.42 32.10 -18.27
N SER A 34 -36.79 33.33 -18.59
CA SER A 34 -36.25 34.30 -19.53
C SER A 34 -34.74 34.26 -19.76
N ASN A 35 -34.39 34.29 -21.03
CA ASN A 35 -33.02 34.49 -21.53
C ASN A 35 -32.50 35.92 -21.24
N PRO A 36 -31.43 36.14 -20.48
CA PRO A 36 -30.92 37.47 -20.19
C PRO A 36 -29.89 38.02 -21.19
N TYR A 37 -29.75 37.43 -22.38
CA TYR A 37 -28.81 37.93 -23.40
C TYR A 37 -29.54 38.40 -24.68
N ALA A 38 -30.38 39.40 -24.55
CA ALA A 38 -30.82 40.20 -25.69
C ALA A 38 -29.74 41.24 -25.98
N HIS A 39 -28.94 41.04 -27.02
CA HIS A 39 -28.05 42.08 -27.52
C HIS A 39 -28.82 43.09 -28.39
N PRO A 40 -28.70 44.37 -28.14
CA PRO A 40 -29.29 45.42 -28.99
C PRO A 40 -28.38 45.64 -30.22
N GLY A 41 -29.01 45.68 -31.42
CA GLY A 41 -28.57 46.41 -32.56
C GLY A 41 -27.42 45.81 -33.36
N ARG A 42 -27.76 45.00 -34.40
CA ARG A 42 -26.80 44.79 -35.53
C ARG A 42 -26.66 46.08 -36.31
N PRO A 43 -25.43 46.60 -36.54
CA PRO A 43 -25.23 47.64 -37.54
C PRO A 43 -25.45 47.06 -38.95
N ALA A 44 -25.91 47.90 -39.85
CA ALA A 44 -26.17 47.57 -41.26
C ALA A 44 -24.92 47.04 -41.96
N PRO A 45 -25.07 46.16 -42.95
CA PRO A 45 -23.93 45.62 -43.66
C PRO A 45 -23.15 46.72 -44.43
N PRO A 46 -21.83 46.65 -44.49
CA PRO A 46 -21.05 47.63 -45.23
C PRO A 46 -21.38 47.55 -46.72
N GLN A 47 -21.48 48.73 -47.34
CA GLN A 47 -21.70 48.87 -48.77
C GLN A 47 -20.52 48.24 -49.53
N ASN A 48 -20.86 47.53 -50.59
CA ASN A 48 -19.91 46.84 -51.48
C ASN A 48 -18.93 47.89 -52.08
N PRO A 49 -17.63 47.77 -51.86
CA PRO A 49 -16.65 48.72 -52.38
C PRO A 49 -16.23 48.44 -53.83
N TYR A 50 -16.91 47.50 -54.50
CA TYR A 50 -16.56 47.22 -55.93
C TYR A 50 -17.44 48.00 -56.87
N PRO A 51 -16.82 48.63 -57.92
CA PRO A 51 -17.59 49.31 -59.00
C PRO A 51 -18.42 48.28 -59.77
N PRO A 52 -19.53 48.74 -60.45
CA PRO A 52 -20.38 47.86 -61.25
C PRO A 52 -19.61 47.21 -62.40
N GLU A 53 -20.04 46.00 -62.77
CA GLU A 53 -19.40 45.08 -63.72
C GLU A 53 -19.21 45.62 -65.18
N ASP A 54 -19.77 46.79 -65.50
CA ASP A 54 -19.69 47.46 -66.79
C ASP A 54 -18.54 48.46 -66.91
N ALA A 55 -17.65 48.53 -65.91
CA ALA A 55 -16.51 49.45 -65.90
C ALA A 55 -15.21 48.88 -66.53
N TRP A 56 -15.23 47.69 -67.06
CA TRP A 56 -14.07 47.04 -67.68
C TRP A 56 -14.21 46.95 -69.17
N GLN A 57 -14.07 48.06 -69.89
CA GLN A 57 -13.87 48.04 -71.36
C GLN A 57 -12.40 48.33 -71.63
N ASP A 58 -11.80 47.30 -72.22
CA ASP A 58 -10.74 47.35 -73.24
C ASP A 58 -9.53 48.28 -72.98
N GLU A 59 -8.48 47.73 -72.37
CA GLU A 59 -7.12 48.04 -72.79
C GLU A 59 -6.40 46.74 -73.15
N GLU A 60 -6.39 46.48 -74.44
CA GLU A 60 -5.52 45.55 -75.11
C GLU A 60 -4.07 45.97 -74.86
N SER A 61 -3.33 45.24 -74.04
CA SER A 61 -1.88 45.27 -74.05
C SER A 61 -1.31 43.87 -73.92
N ASP A 62 -0.94 43.37 -75.07
CA ASP A 62 0.06 42.33 -75.25
C ASP A 62 1.23 42.53 -74.29
N GLN A 63 1.35 41.65 -73.35
CA GLN A 63 2.54 41.04 -72.82
C GLN A 63 2.21 40.34 -71.49
N MET A 64 1.66 39.15 -71.61
CA MET A 64 1.73 38.23 -70.48
C MET A 64 3.20 37.88 -70.29
N PRO A 65 3.77 38.10 -69.08
CA PRO A 65 5.07 37.52 -68.76
C PRO A 65 4.96 36.02 -68.83
N MET A 66 5.82 35.45 -69.66
CA MET A 66 5.97 33.98 -69.74
C MET A 66 6.10 33.41 -68.32
N TYR A 67 5.14 32.65 -67.91
CA TYR A 67 5.18 31.90 -66.62
C TYR A 67 6.32 30.90 -66.75
N GLU A 68 7.45 31.22 -66.13
CA GLU A 68 8.58 30.30 -66.01
C GLU A 68 8.10 29.09 -65.22
N GLU A 69 7.87 27.95 -65.88
CA GLU A 69 7.49 26.70 -65.21
C GLU A 69 8.57 26.37 -64.19
N ARG A 70 8.27 26.58 -62.91
CA ARG A 70 9.15 26.11 -61.86
C ARG A 70 9.27 24.61 -61.96
N PRO A 71 10.48 24.06 -61.94
CA PRO A 71 10.66 22.64 -62.04
C PRO A 71 9.86 21.97 -60.91
N PRO A 72 9.19 20.81 -61.16
CA PRO A 72 8.37 20.14 -60.19
C PRO A 72 9.25 19.82 -58.97
N ILE A 73 8.79 20.26 -57.81
CA ILE A 73 9.44 19.92 -56.53
C ILE A 73 9.51 18.40 -56.45
N PRO A 74 10.70 17.81 -56.29
CA PRO A 74 10.82 16.33 -56.26
C PRO A 74 10.18 15.79 -54.96
N TRP A 75 8.87 15.63 -54.99
CA TRP A 75 8.09 15.10 -53.85
C TRP A 75 8.65 13.79 -53.28
N LEU A 76 9.28 12.97 -54.14
CA LEU A 76 9.98 11.74 -53.76
C LEU A 76 11.14 12.04 -52.78
N GLY A 77 11.92 13.10 -53.02
CA GLY A 77 13.02 13.50 -52.15
C GLY A 77 12.51 13.98 -50.79
N ILE A 78 11.43 14.79 -50.77
CA ILE A 78 10.85 15.30 -49.50
C ILE A 78 10.27 14.15 -48.70
N GLY A 79 9.62 13.16 -49.34
CA GLY A 79 9.09 11.99 -48.67
C GLY A 79 10.18 11.14 -47.99
N VAL A 80 11.31 10.94 -48.64
CA VAL A 80 12.44 10.18 -48.09
C VAL A 80 13.07 10.89 -46.90
N PHE A 81 13.27 12.21 -46.99
CA PHE A 81 13.80 12.98 -45.85
C PHE A 81 12.84 13.05 -44.65
N ALA A 82 11.54 13.17 -44.90
CA ALA A 82 10.52 13.13 -43.87
C ALA A 82 10.49 11.75 -43.18
N ALA A 83 10.53 10.66 -43.92
CA ALA A 83 10.57 9.29 -43.37
C ALA A 83 11.84 9.04 -42.55
N ALA A 84 13.02 9.50 -43.03
CA ALA A 84 14.28 9.41 -42.28
C ALA A 84 14.23 10.22 -40.99
N PHE A 85 13.68 11.43 -41.01
CA PHE A 85 13.52 12.26 -39.84
C PHE A 85 12.61 11.63 -38.79
N ILE A 86 11.46 11.06 -39.23
CA ILE A 86 10.54 10.34 -38.35
C ILE A 86 11.23 9.11 -37.72
N ALA A 87 11.99 8.34 -38.53
CA ALA A 87 12.72 7.17 -38.03
C ALA A 87 13.76 7.56 -36.96
N VAL A 88 14.52 8.64 -37.18
CA VAL A 88 15.48 9.16 -36.21
C VAL A 88 14.78 9.68 -34.95
N ALA A 89 13.65 10.38 -35.10
CA ALA A 89 12.87 10.87 -33.97
C ALA A 89 12.31 9.73 -33.12
N LEU A 90 11.78 8.67 -33.75
CA LEU A 90 11.30 7.47 -33.07
C LEU A 90 12.44 6.72 -32.39
N TRP A 91 13.60 6.63 -33.03
CA TRP A 91 14.78 5.99 -32.44
C TRP A 91 15.30 6.78 -31.20
N LEU A 92 15.37 8.11 -31.29
CA LEU A 92 15.72 8.96 -30.14
C LEU A 92 14.69 8.85 -29.02
N MET A 93 13.40 8.84 -29.35
CA MET A 93 12.32 8.64 -28.38
C MET A 93 12.45 7.28 -27.67
N GLN A 94 12.79 6.23 -28.41
CA GLN A 94 13.00 4.90 -27.85
C GLN A 94 14.22 4.86 -26.92
N LEU A 95 15.33 5.53 -27.29
CA LEU A 95 16.51 5.66 -26.43
C LEU A 95 16.20 6.39 -25.11
N THR A 96 15.44 7.48 -25.16
CA THR A 96 15.06 8.24 -23.97
C THR A 96 14.12 7.43 -23.08
N PHE A 97 13.16 6.71 -23.69
CA PHE A 97 12.22 5.86 -22.95
C PHE A 97 12.96 4.70 -22.25
N THR A 98 13.89 4.01 -22.92
CA THR A 98 14.67 2.93 -22.30
C THR A 98 15.56 3.45 -21.18
N SER A 99 16.19 4.62 -21.33
CA SER A 99 17.02 5.19 -20.26
C SER A 99 16.22 5.59 -19.03
N GLN A 100 15.00 6.10 -19.20
CA GLN A 100 14.10 6.43 -18.08
C GLN A 100 13.61 5.17 -17.36
N THR A 101 13.24 4.12 -18.09
CA THR A 101 12.81 2.85 -17.48
C THR A 101 13.95 2.22 -16.69
N ASP A 102 15.18 2.22 -17.21
CA ASP A 102 16.35 1.71 -16.50
C ASP A 102 16.65 2.49 -15.22
N GLN A 103 16.51 3.81 -15.22
CA GLN A 103 16.68 4.63 -14.02
C GLN A 103 15.63 4.30 -12.96
N VAL A 104 14.36 4.14 -13.34
CA VAL A 104 13.27 3.77 -12.42
C VAL A 104 13.52 2.38 -11.84
N ILE A 105 13.95 1.41 -12.67
CA ILE A 105 14.26 0.05 -12.22
C ILE A 105 15.43 0.07 -11.22
N ARG A 106 16.51 0.80 -11.51
CA ARG A 106 17.66 0.94 -10.59
C ARG A 106 17.24 1.60 -9.28
N ALA A 107 16.52 2.71 -9.31
CA ALA A 107 16.04 3.39 -8.10
C ALA A 107 15.13 2.49 -7.25
N ARG A 108 14.26 1.69 -7.89
CA ARG A 108 13.41 0.70 -7.20
C ARG A 108 14.24 -0.42 -6.56
N LYS A 109 15.26 -0.91 -7.26
CA LYS A 109 16.17 -1.94 -6.75
C LYS A 109 16.96 -1.42 -5.54
N GLU A 110 17.57 -0.24 -5.64
CA GLU A 110 18.31 0.40 -4.55
C GLU A 110 17.42 0.65 -3.33
N SER A 111 16.19 1.13 -3.54
CA SER A 111 15.21 1.31 -2.47
C SER A 111 14.83 -0.02 -1.80
N SER A 112 14.65 -1.09 -2.58
CA SER A 112 14.35 -2.43 -2.05
C SER A 112 15.53 -3.01 -1.27
N GLU A 113 16.77 -2.83 -1.74
CA GLU A 113 17.98 -3.26 -1.04
C GLU A 113 18.17 -2.48 0.28
N ALA A 114 17.95 -1.17 0.28
CA ALA A 114 17.98 -0.36 1.49
C ALA A 114 16.94 -0.80 2.52
N LEU A 115 15.72 -1.13 2.08
CA LEU A 115 14.68 -1.67 2.95
C LEU A 115 15.09 -3.03 3.55
N ARG A 116 15.67 -3.95 2.75
CA ARG A 116 16.15 -5.25 3.24
C ARG A 116 17.30 -5.12 4.24
N ASN A 117 18.20 -4.17 4.04
CA ASN A 117 19.29 -3.90 4.98
C ASN A 117 18.78 -3.42 6.33
N ASN A 118 17.71 -2.61 6.36
CA ASN A 118 17.08 -2.11 7.58
C ASN A 118 16.09 -3.12 8.21
N HIS A 119 15.65 -4.13 7.45
CA HIS A 119 14.72 -5.16 7.88
C HIS A 119 15.32 -6.55 7.59
N PRO A 120 16.43 -6.92 8.24
CA PRO A 120 17.03 -8.24 8.07
C PRO A 120 16.07 -9.32 8.56
N TYR A 121 16.00 -10.45 7.86
CA TYR A 121 15.21 -11.59 8.31
C TYR A 121 16.13 -12.70 8.78
N ARG A 122 16.70 -12.49 9.97
CA ARG A 122 17.53 -13.50 10.65
C ARG A 122 16.63 -14.48 11.39
N TYR A 123 17.16 -15.68 11.69
CA TYR A 123 16.38 -16.74 12.36
C TYR A 123 15.09 -17.12 11.60
N GLU A 124 15.11 -17.00 10.27
CA GLU A 124 13.93 -17.14 9.41
C GLU A 124 13.18 -18.44 9.66
N GLU A 125 13.87 -19.59 9.63
CA GLU A 125 13.25 -20.90 9.81
C GLU A 125 12.68 -21.08 11.23
N LEU A 126 13.38 -20.55 12.24
CA LEU A 126 12.90 -20.58 13.62
C LEU A 126 11.63 -19.74 13.77
N ILE A 127 11.65 -18.52 13.26
CA ILE A 127 10.49 -17.59 13.36
C ILE A 127 9.30 -18.15 12.58
N LYS A 128 9.50 -18.69 11.38
CA LYS A 128 8.42 -19.33 10.59
C LYS A 128 7.79 -20.48 11.37
N ARG A 129 8.61 -21.42 11.85
CA ARG A 129 8.15 -22.57 12.60
C ARG A 129 7.36 -22.20 13.84
N GLU A 130 7.90 -21.29 14.66
CA GLU A 130 7.22 -20.92 15.91
C GLU A 130 5.99 -20.03 15.66
N ALA A 131 5.98 -19.20 14.61
CA ALA A 131 4.79 -18.47 14.20
C ALA A 131 3.68 -19.41 13.73
N GLU A 132 3.99 -20.40 12.90
CA GLU A 132 3.04 -21.42 12.42
C GLU A 132 2.47 -22.25 13.60
N ASN A 133 3.32 -22.71 14.53
CA ASN A 133 2.91 -23.45 15.71
C ASN A 133 1.91 -22.67 16.58
N ASN A 134 1.96 -21.35 16.53
CA ASN A 134 1.17 -20.44 17.36
C ASN A 134 0.09 -19.67 16.57
N ASN A 135 -0.21 -20.03 15.32
CA ASN A 135 -1.17 -19.36 14.42
C ASN A 135 -0.92 -17.86 14.25
N LEU A 136 0.35 -17.46 14.17
CA LEU A 136 0.81 -16.09 13.96
C LEU A 136 1.34 -15.90 12.54
N HIS A 137 1.27 -14.69 12.04
CA HIS A 137 1.95 -14.35 10.79
C HIS A 137 3.45 -14.17 11.04
N PRO A 138 4.38 -14.88 10.34
CA PRO A 138 5.81 -14.79 10.62
C PRO A 138 6.39 -13.38 10.48
N ALA A 139 5.85 -12.55 9.56
CA ALA A 139 6.24 -11.15 9.41
C ALA A 139 5.93 -10.31 10.66
N PHE A 140 4.86 -10.62 11.41
CA PHE A 140 4.53 -9.92 12.65
C PHE A 140 5.53 -10.27 13.75
N VAL A 141 5.89 -11.55 13.88
CA VAL A 141 6.93 -12.00 14.81
C VAL A 141 8.28 -11.34 14.47
N ALA A 142 8.68 -11.32 13.18
CA ALA A 142 9.92 -10.66 12.76
C ALA A 142 9.92 -9.16 13.08
N ALA A 143 8.79 -8.47 12.93
CA ALA A 143 8.66 -7.06 13.31
C ALA A 143 8.83 -6.85 14.83
N ILE A 144 8.27 -7.73 15.66
CA ILE A 144 8.49 -7.72 17.11
C ILE A 144 9.98 -7.90 17.42
N VAL A 145 10.63 -8.95 16.89
CA VAL A 145 12.06 -9.24 17.11
C VAL A 145 12.96 -8.06 16.68
N LEU A 146 12.64 -7.43 15.55
CA LEU A 146 13.37 -6.24 15.09
C LEU A 146 13.28 -5.10 16.11
N ASN A 147 12.08 -4.80 16.60
CA ASN A 147 11.84 -3.70 17.54
C ASN A 147 12.35 -3.97 18.95
N GLU A 148 12.41 -5.23 19.36
CA GLU A 148 12.84 -5.62 20.70
C GLU A 148 14.36 -5.69 20.85
N SER A 149 15.05 -6.35 19.92
CA SER A 149 16.47 -6.65 20.06
C SER A 149 17.31 -6.37 18.82
N SER A 150 16.69 -5.96 17.70
CA SER A 150 17.36 -5.93 16.38
C SER A 150 18.01 -7.27 16.02
N PHE A 151 17.34 -8.38 16.40
CA PHE A 151 17.81 -9.76 16.21
C PHE A 151 19.08 -10.11 17.02
N ASN A 152 19.28 -9.49 18.18
CA ASN A 152 20.36 -9.84 19.08
C ASN A 152 19.87 -10.85 20.15
N PRO A 153 20.31 -12.11 20.12
CA PRO A 153 19.85 -13.13 21.07
C PRO A 153 20.37 -12.91 22.49
N SER A 154 21.47 -12.16 22.63
CA SER A 154 22.09 -11.83 23.93
C SER A 154 21.64 -10.46 24.47
N ALA A 155 20.60 -9.86 23.90
CA ALA A 155 20.09 -8.58 24.38
C ALA A 155 19.50 -8.71 25.78
N GLU A 156 19.84 -7.75 26.66
CA GLU A 156 19.26 -7.58 27.97
C GLU A 156 18.92 -6.09 28.18
N SER A 157 17.70 -5.81 28.59
CA SER A 157 17.27 -4.45 28.87
C SER A 157 17.62 -4.03 30.33
N ASN A 158 17.57 -2.72 30.59
CA ASN A 158 17.80 -2.19 31.96
C ASN A 158 16.76 -2.68 32.98
N VAL A 159 15.63 -3.24 32.51
CA VAL A 159 14.57 -3.81 33.36
C VAL A 159 14.57 -5.34 33.33
N GLY A 160 15.63 -5.95 32.77
CA GLY A 160 15.84 -7.39 32.80
C GLY A 160 15.06 -8.18 31.73
N ALA A 161 14.55 -7.55 30.67
CA ALA A 161 13.98 -8.29 29.54
C ALA A 161 15.11 -8.94 28.72
N ARG A 162 14.92 -10.18 28.20
CA ARG A 162 16.00 -10.99 27.62
C ARG A 162 15.72 -11.50 26.22
N GLY A 163 16.79 -11.59 25.44
CA GLY A 163 16.86 -12.30 24.18
C GLY A 163 16.17 -11.61 23.01
N LEU A 164 15.92 -12.38 21.94
CA LEU A 164 15.41 -11.89 20.65
C LEU A 164 14.10 -11.09 20.79
N MET A 165 13.19 -11.56 21.62
CA MET A 165 11.86 -10.99 21.82
C MET A 165 11.72 -10.23 23.13
N GLN A 166 12.82 -9.99 23.85
CA GLN A 166 12.86 -9.24 25.12
C GLN A 166 11.79 -9.68 26.13
N VAL A 167 11.77 -10.97 26.40
CA VAL A 167 10.78 -11.56 27.31
C VAL A 167 11.17 -11.25 28.76
N MET A 168 10.23 -10.69 29.54
CA MET A 168 10.39 -10.40 30.96
C MET A 168 10.22 -11.68 31.80
N ASP A 169 10.88 -11.76 32.98
CA ASP A 169 10.78 -12.91 33.89
C ASP A 169 9.33 -13.25 34.26
N GLY A 170 8.51 -12.25 34.58
CA GLY A 170 7.09 -12.48 34.86
C GLY A 170 6.32 -13.09 33.71
N THR A 171 6.58 -12.64 32.48
CA THR A 171 5.97 -13.20 31.28
C THR A 171 6.48 -14.63 31.03
N ALA A 172 7.78 -14.86 31.20
CA ALA A 172 8.38 -16.18 31.01
C ALA A 172 7.83 -17.21 32.01
N ARG A 173 7.70 -16.84 33.29
CA ARG A 173 7.06 -17.68 34.33
C ARG A 173 5.63 -18.01 33.95
N PHE A 174 4.85 -17.03 33.53
CA PHE A 174 3.48 -17.24 33.08
C PHE A 174 3.41 -18.23 31.92
N VAL A 175 4.25 -18.06 30.89
CA VAL A 175 4.30 -18.98 29.75
C VAL A 175 4.73 -20.37 30.17
N TYR A 176 5.78 -20.48 31.00
CA TYR A 176 6.31 -21.76 31.47
C TYR A 176 5.27 -22.54 32.28
N GLU A 177 4.61 -21.87 33.24
CA GLU A 177 3.53 -22.46 34.04
C GLU A 177 2.35 -22.94 33.17
N LYS A 178 1.94 -22.14 32.18
CA LYS A 178 0.86 -22.53 31.25
C LYS A 178 1.21 -23.75 30.40
N LYS A 179 2.50 -23.91 30.04
CA LYS A 179 2.98 -25.05 29.25
C LYS A 179 3.22 -26.31 30.08
N ASN A 180 3.67 -26.16 31.31
CA ASN A 180 4.16 -27.28 32.14
C ASN A 180 3.31 -27.57 33.37
N ALA A 181 2.28 -26.76 33.67
CA ALA A 181 1.44 -26.77 34.85
C ALA A 181 2.19 -26.58 36.18
N THR A 182 3.48 -26.35 36.18
CA THR A 182 4.36 -26.12 37.33
C THR A 182 5.52 -25.19 36.93
N LEU A 183 6.20 -24.62 37.92
CA LEU A 183 7.45 -23.88 37.75
C LEU A 183 8.69 -24.73 38.03
N ASP A 184 8.54 -26.03 38.24
CA ASP A 184 9.67 -26.92 38.45
C ASP A 184 10.57 -26.96 37.22
N GLY A 185 11.86 -26.69 37.43
CA GLY A 185 12.83 -26.61 36.32
C GLY A 185 12.79 -25.34 35.50
N TYR A 186 12.03 -24.31 35.93
CA TYR A 186 12.07 -23.02 35.29
C TYR A 186 13.46 -22.38 35.40
N ASP A 187 14.01 -21.97 34.27
CA ASP A 187 15.28 -21.26 34.17
C ASP A 187 15.12 -20.01 33.30
N PHE A 188 15.28 -18.83 33.90
CA PHE A 188 15.15 -17.56 33.18
C PHE A 188 16.35 -17.31 32.25
N ASP A 189 17.53 -17.87 32.55
CA ASP A 189 18.70 -17.73 31.70
C ASP A 189 18.54 -18.47 30.38
N ALA A 190 17.66 -19.47 30.30
CA ALA A 190 17.30 -20.14 29.06
C ALA A 190 16.77 -19.20 27.98
N LEU A 191 16.30 -18.00 28.33
CA LEU A 191 15.85 -16.99 27.37
C LEU A 191 16.97 -16.34 26.55
N TYR A 192 18.22 -16.59 26.85
CA TYR A 192 19.34 -16.23 25.95
C TYR A 192 19.52 -17.24 24.80
N VAL A 193 18.86 -18.41 24.90
CA VAL A 193 18.80 -19.38 23.81
C VAL A 193 17.69 -18.93 22.82
N ALA A 194 18.06 -18.74 21.55
CA ALA A 194 17.17 -18.18 20.54
C ALA A 194 15.87 -18.99 20.39
N GLU A 195 15.99 -20.34 20.39
CA GLU A 195 14.87 -21.27 20.26
C GLU A 195 13.85 -21.07 21.41
N THR A 196 14.33 -21.08 22.65
CA THR A 196 13.48 -20.89 23.85
C THR A 196 12.84 -19.52 23.85
N ASN A 197 13.59 -18.49 23.48
CA ASN A 197 13.12 -17.12 23.48
C ASN A 197 11.99 -16.89 22.46
N VAL A 198 12.18 -17.35 21.23
CA VAL A 198 11.16 -17.21 20.16
C VAL A 198 9.95 -18.10 20.48
N GLU A 199 10.14 -19.31 20.98
CA GLU A 199 9.05 -20.17 21.44
C GLU A 199 8.18 -19.46 22.50
N PHE A 200 8.78 -18.90 23.54
CA PHE A 200 8.06 -18.23 24.63
C PHE A 200 7.38 -16.95 24.13
N GLY A 201 8.08 -16.15 23.34
CA GLY A 201 7.54 -14.92 22.74
C GLY A 201 6.36 -15.19 21.81
N CYS A 202 6.44 -16.21 20.95
CA CYS A 202 5.34 -16.61 20.05
C CYS A 202 4.16 -17.14 20.83
N TRP A 203 4.38 -17.97 21.86
CA TRP A 203 3.30 -18.43 22.74
C TRP A 203 2.57 -17.25 23.40
N TYR A 204 3.32 -16.27 23.92
CA TYR A 204 2.72 -15.07 24.51
C TYR A 204 1.97 -14.21 23.49
N LEU A 205 2.49 -14.08 22.27
CA LEU A 205 1.78 -13.40 21.18
C LEU A 205 0.48 -14.13 20.79
N SER A 206 0.48 -15.46 20.79
CA SER A 206 -0.73 -16.26 20.58
C SER A 206 -1.78 -16.02 21.66
N TYR A 207 -1.36 -15.99 22.93
CA TYR A 207 -2.24 -15.60 24.04
C TYR A 207 -2.83 -14.19 23.87
N LEU A 208 -2.04 -13.23 23.40
CA LEU A 208 -2.55 -11.88 23.08
C LEU A 208 -3.48 -11.89 21.87
N SER A 209 -3.17 -12.70 20.85
CA SER A 209 -4.02 -12.89 19.67
C SER A 209 -5.40 -13.43 20.04
N GLU A 210 -5.48 -14.45 20.89
CA GLU A 210 -6.75 -14.98 21.38
C GLU A 210 -7.53 -13.92 22.16
N ARG A 211 -6.86 -13.19 23.05
CA ARG A 211 -7.47 -12.16 23.91
C ARG A 211 -8.00 -10.99 23.09
N PHE A 212 -7.29 -10.59 22.04
CA PHE A 212 -7.58 -9.42 21.22
C PHE A 212 -8.06 -9.75 19.80
N ARG A 213 -8.56 -10.97 19.58
CA ARG A 213 -9.20 -11.41 18.33
C ARG A 213 -8.29 -11.28 17.10
N GLY A 214 -6.99 -11.39 17.29
CA GLY A 214 -6.01 -11.27 16.21
C GLY A 214 -5.74 -9.83 15.73
N ASP A 215 -6.23 -8.82 16.45
CA ASP A 215 -5.98 -7.42 16.11
C ASP A 215 -4.49 -7.05 16.34
N PRO A 216 -3.71 -6.75 15.30
CA PRO A 216 -2.28 -6.52 15.42
C PRO A 216 -1.93 -5.24 16.19
N VAL A 217 -2.82 -4.22 16.23
CA VAL A 217 -2.63 -3.01 17.05
C VAL A 217 -2.67 -3.38 18.52
N LEU A 218 -3.73 -4.09 18.92
CA LEU A 218 -3.95 -4.51 20.31
C LEU A 218 -2.89 -5.53 20.75
N MET A 219 -2.47 -6.42 19.86
CA MET A 219 -1.40 -7.38 20.13
C MET A 219 -0.06 -6.67 20.38
N ALA A 220 0.34 -5.73 19.54
CA ALA A 220 1.56 -4.96 19.72
C ALA A 220 1.51 -4.11 20.99
N ALA A 221 0.40 -3.43 21.24
CA ALA A 221 0.19 -2.67 22.47
C ALA A 221 0.23 -3.57 23.73
N GLY A 222 -0.42 -4.73 23.66
CA GLY A 222 -0.46 -5.72 24.74
C GLY A 222 0.90 -6.35 25.03
N TYR A 223 1.72 -6.53 24.01
CA TYR A 223 3.09 -7.01 24.17
C TYR A 223 3.95 -6.03 24.97
N HIS A 224 3.82 -4.74 24.66
CA HIS A 224 4.61 -3.69 25.29
C HIS A 224 4.07 -3.24 26.66
N ALA A 225 2.76 -2.97 26.78
CA ALA A 225 2.13 -2.42 27.97
C ALA A 225 1.49 -3.46 28.89
N GLY A 226 1.38 -4.69 28.42
CA GLY A 226 0.62 -5.74 29.07
C GLY A 226 -0.88 -5.75 28.70
N PRO A 227 -1.51 -6.92 28.69
CA PRO A 227 -2.89 -7.09 28.22
C PRO A 227 -3.95 -6.40 29.10
N ASN A 228 -3.67 -6.21 30.39
CA ASN A 228 -4.61 -5.54 31.28
C ASN A 228 -4.68 -4.04 31.04
N GLU A 229 -3.55 -3.40 30.72
CA GLU A 229 -3.52 -1.97 30.40
C GLU A 229 -4.27 -1.71 29.08
N VAL A 230 -4.08 -2.56 28.06
CA VAL A 230 -4.86 -2.46 26.80
C VAL A 230 -6.35 -2.67 27.07
N GLN A 231 -6.72 -3.60 27.97
CA GLN A 231 -8.13 -3.78 28.34
C GLN A 231 -8.70 -2.56 29.04
N ASN A 232 -7.91 -1.86 29.88
CA ASN A 232 -8.34 -0.60 30.50
C ASN A 232 -8.62 0.47 29.44
N TRP A 233 -7.76 0.58 28.40
CA TRP A 233 -8.01 1.50 27.29
C TRP A 233 -9.25 1.13 26.47
N LEU A 234 -9.47 -0.15 26.23
CA LEU A 234 -10.69 -0.60 25.55
C LEU A 234 -11.97 -0.29 26.33
N ASN A 235 -11.91 -0.33 27.67
CA ASN A 235 -13.05 -0.03 28.53
C ASN A 235 -13.29 1.48 28.74
N ASP A 236 -12.35 2.33 28.31
CA ASP A 236 -12.46 3.79 28.39
C ASP A 236 -12.97 4.38 27.09
N SER A 237 -14.13 4.97 27.10
CA SER A 237 -14.78 5.60 25.93
C SER A 237 -13.95 6.75 25.32
N THR A 238 -12.93 7.25 26.02
CA THR A 238 -11.98 8.23 25.46
C THR A 238 -11.12 7.61 24.37
N TYR A 239 -10.80 6.31 24.46
CA TYR A 239 -9.91 5.62 23.54
C TYR A 239 -10.62 4.62 22.62
N SER A 240 -11.71 4.01 23.08
CA SER A 240 -12.46 3.01 22.32
C SER A 240 -13.95 3.27 22.40
N ALA A 241 -14.62 3.33 21.23
CA ALA A 241 -16.05 3.57 21.15
C ALA A 241 -16.91 2.32 21.33
N ASP A 242 -16.34 1.13 21.09
CA ASP A 242 -17.03 -0.16 21.04
C ASP A 242 -16.51 -1.16 22.10
N ASN A 243 -15.55 -0.77 22.91
CA ASN A 243 -14.80 -1.60 23.87
C ASN A 243 -14.07 -2.80 23.23
N LEU A 244 -13.86 -2.78 21.91
CA LEU A 244 -13.31 -3.90 21.15
C LEU A 244 -12.14 -3.49 20.27
N THR A 245 -12.17 -2.28 19.72
CA THR A 245 -11.19 -1.75 18.79
C THR A 245 -10.49 -0.53 19.36
N LEU A 246 -9.23 -0.36 18.99
CA LEU A 246 -8.41 0.78 19.36
C LEU A 246 -7.54 1.18 18.18
N GLU A 247 -7.90 2.25 17.51
CA GLU A 247 -7.09 2.84 16.47
C GLU A 247 -5.81 3.45 17.07
N ILE A 248 -4.68 3.34 16.37
CA ILE A 248 -3.40 3.90 16.85
C ILE A 248 -3.51 5.39 17.16
N GLU A 249 -4.25 6.13 16.33
CA GLU A 249 -4.47 7.56 16.47
C GLU A 249 -5.14 7.90 17.80
N ASN A 250 -6.05 7.05 18.26
CA ASN A 250 -6.80 7.21 19.51
C ASN A 250 -6.07 6.70 20.74
N MET A 251 -4.94 5.99 20.56
CA MET A 251 -4.14 5.55 21.70
C MET A 251 -3.58 6.74 22.47
N LYS A 252 -3.48 6.58 23.80
CA LYS A 252 -2.79 7.53 24.65
C LYS A 252 -1.36 7.77 24.16
N ASP A 253 -0.98 9.04 24.00
CA ASP A 253 0.37 9.39 23.60
C ASP A 253 1.40 8.86 24.61
N GLY A 254 2.43 8.22 24.10
CA GLY A 254 3.46 7.63 24.95
C GLY A 254 4.25 6.50 24.27
N PRO A 255 5.09 5.81 25.05
CA PRO A 255 5.98 4.77 24.54
C PRO A 255 5.23 3.64 23.82
N THR A 256 4.07 3.22 24.34
CA THR A 256 3.30 2.10 23.75
C THR A 256 2.71 2.45 22.40
N LYS A 257 2.17 3.67 22.22
CA LYS A 257 1.71 4.15 20.90
C LYS A 257 2.86 4.18 19.90
N GLN A 258 4.01 4.70 20.30
CA GLN A 258 5.20 4.74 19.45
C GLN A 258 5.68 3.33 19.08
N TYR A 259 5.69 2.42 20.05
CA TYR A 259 6.06 1.02 19.84
C TYR A 259 5.11 0.34 18.85
N ALA A 260 3.81 0.37 19.10
CA ALA A 260 2.81 -0.22 18.21
C ALA A 260 2.92 0.35 16.78
N THR A 261 3.09 1.66 16.64
CA THR A 261 3.30 2.31 15.35
C THR A 261 4.52 1.75 14.61
N ARG A 262 5.67 1.59 15.30
CA ARG A 262 6.87 1.00 14.68
C ARG A 262 6.66 -0.45 14.28
N VAL A 263 6.10 -1.26 15.18
CA VAL A 263 5.85 -2.69 14.92
C VAL A 263 4.94 -2.88 13.71
N LEU A 264 3.84 -2.13 13.60
CA LEU A 264 2.92 -2.27 12.47
C LEU A 264 3.51 -1.79 11.14
N ARG A 265 4.28 -0.71 11.16
CA ARG A 265 5.06 -0.28 9.99
C ARG A 265 6.00 -1.39 9.52
N ASP A 266 6.78 -1.94 10.45
CA ASP A 266 7.78 -2.96 10.15
C ASP A 266 7.13 -4.29 9.74
N TYR A 267 5.98 -4.64 10.34
CA TYR A 267 5.14 -5.77 9.92
C TYR A 267 4.72 -5.66 8.45
N ALA A 268 4.21 -4.48 8.04
CA ALA A 268 3.83 -4.24 6.64
C ALA A 268 5.05 -4.36 5.69
N ILE A 269 6.22 -3.88 6.12
CA ILE A 269 7.46 -3.97 5.34
C ILE A 269 7.92 -5.44 5.23
N TYR A 270 7.93 -6.21 6.32
CA TYR A 270 8.28 -7.64 6.29
C TYR A 270 7.33 -8.44 5.39
N LYS A 271 6.02 -8.21 5.49
CA LYS A 271 5.03 -8.84 4.59
C LYS A 271 5.41 -8.61 3.13
N LYS A 272 5.63 -7.35 2.77
CA LYS A 272 5.97 -6.96 1.40
C LYS A 272 7.30 -7.53 0.92
N LEU A 273 8.34 -7.57 1.78
CA LEU A 273 9.67 -7.98 1.38
C LEU A 273 9.87 -9.50 1.29
N TYR A 274 9.16 -10.28 2.11
CA TYR A 274 9.47 -11.68 2.33
C TYR A 274 8.29 -12.64 2.15
N PHE A 275 7.05 -12.14 2.13
CA PHE A 275 5.86 -12.98 2.10
C PHE A 275 4.87 -12.66 0.98
N GLU A 276 4.83 -11.42 0.49
CA GLU A 276 4.07 -11.10 -0.71
C GLU A 276 4.92 -11.46 -1.93
N SER A 277 4.47 -12.47 -2.69
CA SER A 277 5.10 -12.83 -3.96
C SER A 277 5.17 -11.59 -4.84
N THR A 278 6.33 -11.31 -5.43
CA THR A 278 6.47 -10.41 -6.57
C THR A 278 5.74 -11.03 -7.77
N GLU A 279 4.41 -11.15 -7.70
CA GLU A 279 3.58 -11.46 -8.87
C GLU A 279 3.66 -10.27 -9.81
N GLY A 280 4.58 -10.34 -10.77
CA GLY A 280 4.76 -9.29 -11.76
C GLY A 280 6.06 -9.35 -12.54
N ASN A 281 6.61 -10.56 -12.80
CA ASN A 281 7.64 -10.72 -13.83
C ASN A 281 7.53 -12.11 -14.46
N SER A 282 6.55 -12.28 -15.32
CA SER A 282 6.47 -13.33 -16.34
C SER A 282 6.00 -12.70 -17.65
#